data_14b39f13b0e2773db3dbefa16b2114aa
#
_entry.id   14b39f13b0e2773db3dbefa16b2114aa
#
_cell.length_a   1.000
_cell.length_b   1.000
_cell.length_c   1.000
_cell.angle_alpha   90.00
_cell.angle_beta   90.00
_cell.angle_gamma   90.00
#
_symmetry.space_group_name_H-M   'P 1'
#
loop_
_entity.id
_entity.type
_entity.pdbx_description
1 polymer ?
#
loop_
_entity_poly.entity_id
_entity_poly.type
_entity_poly.pdbx_seq_one_letter_code
_entity_poly.pdbx_strand_id
1 'polypeptide(L)'
;MRDAEQRPRYITLADEIIPAAGDMPSASEADPTGKWLGRARAARPDLEPAFERAIEGEGDARALYDADPEAFAALAALVSGAYYMNVKIRKRIGYPGQKHDPPFPDEADYYLEGLLEAPADQPPRSRPAPGKGAQSKERPNVLVIGAGAGGSVAAKHLAEAGFSVVCLEQGGWRNASEFPGDKLEFELLAGKQWNADPNVRARPEDYPTESSDSDVAPVMFNAVGGSTIHFGAQWARMRPSDFRTRSLEGVGDDWPISYEELLPSYERMDVEMNVSGMAGDPAYPPGAGPPLPPLPIGKIGRRAAEGMNALGWHWWPAAHAIPSRATETQAQCARRGTCMFGCPEGAKGSTDLTLWPEALKHGARLVTGARVREITTNGNGLATGAIWIDRDGNEQRQEADVVVLAANGIGTPRLLLLSSLANSSGLVGKRLMLHPYMSVLGLYDEDLESWLGPWGTPLLSLQFADTDPARGFPRGAQWDVMPIGGPLMALARYDGLPFEERWGAPVHELAARSGT
;
A
#
# COMPACT_ATOMS: atom_id res chain seq x y z
N MET A 1 -1.83 58.87 11.35
CA MET A 1 -2.39 57.76 10.54
C MET A 1 -1.21 56.76 10.49
N ARG A 2 -1.32 55.67 11.25
CA ARG A 2 -0.33 54.61 11.20
C ARG A 2 -0.57 53.84 9.91
N ASP A 3 0.49 53.65 9.11
CA ASP A 3 0.47 52.81 7.93
C ASP A 3 -0.15 51.47 8.29
N ALA A 4 -1.21 51.09 7.59
CA ALA A 4 -1.69 49.71 7.62
C ALA A 4 -0.55 48.87 7.10
N GLU A 5 0.15 48.12 7.95
CA GLU A 5 1.12 47.11 7.56
C GLU A 5 0.44 46.23 6.52
N GLN A 6 0.95 46.25 5.32
CA GLN A 6 0.38 45.51 4.21
C GLN A 6 0.48 44.02 4.57
N ARG A 7 -0.66 43.37 4.75
CA ARG A 7 -0.74 41.95 5.14
C ARG A 7 0.05 41.12 4.13
N PRO A 8 0.98 40.21 4.57
CA PRO A 8 1.73 39.40 3.63
C PRO A 8 0.82 38.65 2.67
N ARG A 9 1.15 38.67 1.37
CA ARG A 9 0.31 38.10 0.30
C ARG A 9 -0.10 36.66 0.56
N TYR A 10 0.82 35.80 1.06
CA TYR A 10 0.51 34.41 1.34
C TYR A 10 -0.65 34.24 2.33
N ILE A 11 -0.82 35.16 3.27
CA ILE A 11 -1.91 35.14 4.25
C ILE A 11 -3.26 35.43 3.56
N THR A 12 -3.27 36.38 2.63
CA THR A 12 -4.46 36.70 1.85
C THR A 12 -4.89 35.51 1.00
N LEU A 13 -3.95 34.94 0.24
CA LEU A 13 -4.20 33.77 -0.60
C LEU A 13 -4.64 32.55 0.24
N ALA A 14 -4.02 32.34 1.41
CA ALA A 14 -4.40 31.25 2.31
C ALA A 14 -5.85 31.38 2.81
N ASP A 15 -6.28 32.61 3.17
CA ASP A 15 -7.65 32.85 3.60
C ASP A 15 -8.67 32.82 2.45
N GLU A 16 -8.24 33.03 1.21
CA GLU A 16 -9.10 32.83 0.04
C GLU A 16 -9.28 31.34 -0.28
N ILE A 17 -8.23 30.53 -0.06
CA ILE A 17 -8.28 29.06 -0.21
C ILE A 17 -9.11 28.43 0.91
N ILE A 18 -8.90 28.87 2.17
CA ILE A 18 -9.61 28.39 3.37
C ILE A 18 -10.10 29.58 4.17
N PRO A 19 -11.23 30.18 3.80
CA PRO A 19 -11.84 31.30 4.53
C PRO A 19 -12.51 30.83 5.82
N ALA A 20 -12.82 31.75 6.71
CA ALA A 20 -13.72 31.47 7.83
C ALA A 20 -15.14 31.14 7.30
N ALA A 21 -15.74 30.08 7.81
CA ALA A 21 -17.10 29.67 7.46
C ALA A 21 -17.76 28.92 8.63
N GLY A 22 -18.95 29.38 9.04
CA GLY A 22 -19.62 28.82 10.22
C GLY A 22 -18.76 28.96 11.48
N ASP A 23 -18.46 27.86 12.14
CA ASP A 23 -17.58 27.81 13.31
C ASP A 23 -16.10 27.53 12.97
N MET A 24 -15.79 27.37 11.68
CA MET A 24 -14.44 27.10 11.20
C MET A 24 -13.69 28.43 10.97
N PRO A 25 -12.49 28.61 11.55
CA PRO A 25 -11.67 29.79 11.33
C PRO A 25 -11.07 29.79 9.92
N SER A 26 -10.60 30.95 9.46
CA SER A 26 -9.78 31.02 8.25
C SER A 26 -8.39 30.38 8.47
N ALA A 27 -7.66 30.18 7.38
CA ALA A 27 -6.30 29.64 7.44
C ALA A 27 -5.37 30.46 8.37
N SER A 28 -5.41 31.78 8.27
CA SER A 28 -4.59 32.66 9.10
C SER A 28 -5.03 32.71 10.57
N GLU A 29 -6.31 32.63 10.86
CA GLU A 29 -6.82 32.54 12.24
C GLU A 29 -6.45 31.19 12.88
N ALA A 30 -6.40 30.12 12.10
CA ALA A 30 -5.99 28.81 12.57
C ALA A 30 -4.46 28.72 12.82
N ASP A 31 -3.64 29.48 12.10
CA ASP A 31 -2.18 29.49 12.21
C ASP A 31 -1.60 30.91 12.28
N PRO A 32 -1.96 31.72 13.30
CA PRO A 32 -1.58 33.13 13.40
C PRO A 32 -0.06 33.35 13.53
N THR A 33 0.69 32.32 13.86
CA THR A 33 2.15 32.38 14.04
C THR A 33 2.94 31.76 12.88
N GLY A 34 2.25 31.16 11.90
CA GLY A 34 2.89 30.41 10.81
C GLY A 34 3.57 29.10 11.23
N LYS A 35 3.29 28.62 12.44
CA LYS A 35 3.89 27.39 12.99
C LYS A 35 3.56 26.17 12.15
N TRP A 36 2.30 26.01 11.79
CA TRP A 36 1.83 24.85 11.02
C TRP A 36 2.27 24.93 9.57
N LEU A 37 2.25 26.13 8.98
CA LEU A 37 2.79 26.36 7.64
C LEU A 37 4.29 26.05 7.58
N GLY A 38 5.07 26.47 8.59
CA GLY A 38 6.49 26.13 8.69
C GLY A 38 6.73 24.62 8.75
N ARG A 39 5.88 23.86 9.45
CA ARG A 39 5.93 22.39 9.47
C ARG A 39 5.55 21.77 8.13
N ALA A 40 4.52 22.29 7.46
CA ALA A 40 4.09 21.81 6.13
C ALA A 40 5.21 22.01 5.10
N ARG A 41 5.85 23.19 5.07
CA ARG A 41 7.01 23.49 4.20
C ARG A 41 8.19 22.55 4.50
N ALA A 42 8.49 22.32 5.77
CA ALA A 42 9.56 21.39 6.15
C ALA A 42 9.26 19.92 5.73
N ALA A 43 7.99 19.51 5.74
CA ALA A 43 7.57 18.18 5.26
C ALA A 43 7.61 18.06 3.74
N ARG A 44 7.45 19.17 3.00
CA ARG A 44 7.37 19.22 1.53
C ARG A 44 8.30 20.28 0.93
N PRO A 45 9.62 20.16 1.14
CA PRO A 45 10.60 21.13 0.58
C PRO A 45 10.61 21.14 -0.96
N ASP A 46 10.11 20.09 -1.58
CA ASP A 46 9.94 20.01 -3.04
C ASP A 46 8.92 21.00 -3.59
N LEU A 47 7.96 21.45 -2.79
CA LEU A 47 6.96 22.45 -3.18
C LEU A 47 7.44 23.89 -3.01
N GLU A 48 8.58 24.11 -2.39
CA GLU A 48 9.09 25.44 -2.06
C GLU A 48 9.23 26.37 -3.27
N PRO A 49 9.84 25.93 -4.42
CA PRO A 49 9.98 26.83 -5.58
C PRO A 49 8.62 27.25 -6.17
N ALA A 50 7.63 26.37 -6.17
CA ALA A 50 6.30 26.68 -6.68
C ALA A 50 5.51 27.56 -5.67
N PHE A 51 5.68 27.33 -4.38
CA PHE A 51 5.13 28.18 -3.32
C PHE A 51 5.67 29.62 -3.41
N GLU A 52 6.98 29.81 -3.57
CA GLU A 52 7.56 31.14 -3.72
C GLU A 52 7.01 31.86 -4.96
N ARG A 53 6.87 31.18 -6.11
CA ARG A 53 6.19 31.75 -7.30
C ARG A 53 4.76 32.20 -6.99
N ALA A 54 4.01 31.39 -6.21
CA ALA A 54 2.63 31.75 -5.84
C ALA A 54 2.55 33.05 -5.04
N ILE A 55 3.50 33.27 -4.12
CA ILE A 55 3.48 34.46 -3.25
C ILE A 55 4.16 35.71 -3.85
N GLU A 56 5.03 35.55 -4.83
CA GLU A 56 5.66 36.65 -5.57
C GLU A 56 4.78 37.21 -6.70
N GLY A 57 3.83 36.42 -7.21
CA GLY A 57 2.93 36.79 -8.32
C GLY A 57 1.92 37.90 -7.97
N GLU A 58 0.99 38.17 -8.86
CA GLU A 58 -0.11 39.13 -8.67
C GLU A 58 -1.48 38.42 -8.72
N GLY A 59 -2.54 39.11 -8.31
CA GLY A 59 -3.92 38.59 -8.33
C GLY A 59 -4.30 37.80 -7.08
N ASP A 60 -5.52 37.30 -7.04
CA ASP A 60 -6.11 36.49 -6.00
C ASP A 60 -5.85 34.97 -6.22
N ALA A 61 -6.37 34.12 -5.33
CA ALA A 61 -6.18 32.67 -5.42
C ALA A 61 -6.84 32.09 -6.70
N ARG A 62 -7.95 32.65 -7.15
CA ARG A 62 -8.59 32.22 -8.39
C ARG A 62 -7.74 32.57 -9.62
N ALA A 63 -7.22 33.80 -9.69
CA ALA A 63 -6.33 34.22 -10.77
C ALA A 63 -5.06 33.35 -10.81
N LEU A 64 -4.49 33.01 -9.65
CA LEU A 64 -3.35 32.08 -9.56
C LEU A 64 -3.71 30.67 -10.04
N TYR A 65 -4.88 30.15 -9.69
CA TYR A 65 -5.38 28.85 -10.14
C TYR A 65 -5.42 28.75 -11.67
N ASP A 66 -5.89 29.82 -12.33
CA ASP A 66 -6.01 29.86 -13.78
C ASP A 66 -4.67 30.12 -14.49
N ALA A 67 -3.78 30.94 -13.91
CA ALA A 67 -2.55 31.39 -14.54
C ALA A 67 -1.33 30.47 -14.30
N ASP A 68 -1.18 29.93 -13.08
CA ASP A 68 -0.09 29.00 -12.71
C ASP A 68 -0.65 27.89 -11.80
N PRO A 69 -1.31 26.85 -12.40
CA PRO A 69 -1.89 25.75 -11.67
C PRO A 69 -0.90 25.00 -10.78
N GLU A 70 0.39 24.92 -11.16
CA GLU A 70 1.43 24.27 -10.35
C GLU A 70 1.71 25.07 -9.07
N ALA A 71 1.87 26.39 -9.18
CA ALA A 71 2.09 27.27 -8.05
C ALA A 71 0.87 27.27 -7.10
N PHE A 72 -0.35 27.31 -7.68
CA PHE A 72 -1.57 27.18 -6.91
C PHE A 72 -1.64 25.84 -6.16
N ALA A 73 -1.37 24.73 -6.84
CA ALA A 73 -1.41 23.39 -6.23
C ALA A 73 -0.42 23.27 -5.05
N ALA A 74 0.79 23.84 -5.19
CA ALA A 74 1.78 23.87 -4.12
C ALA A 74 1.30 24.69 -2.91
N LEU A 75 0.78 25.90 -3.17
CA LEU A 75 0.21 26.76 -2.13
C LEU A 75 -0.96 26.06 -1.42
N ALA A 76 -1.93 25.54 -2.18
CA ALA A 76 -3.11 24.87 -1.65
C ALA A 76 -2.74 23.63 -0.81
N ALA A 77 -1.78 22.82 -1.26
CA ALA A 77 -1.30 21.65 -0.51
C ALA A 77 -0.64 22.05 0.81
N LEU A 78 0.22 23.07 0.81
CA LEU A 78 0.90 23.54 2.03
C LEU A 78 -0.06 24.23 3.00
N VAL A 79 -0.97 25.04 2.52
CA VAL A 79 -1.99 25.72 3.34
C VAL A 79 -2.96 24.72 3.93
N SER A 80 -3.51 23.80 3.12
CA SER A 80 -4.42 22.75 3.61
C SER A 80 -3.71 21.81 4.58
N GLY A 81 -2.47 21.41 4.27
CA GLY A 81 -1.63 20.62 5.16
C GLY A 81 -1.42 21.29 6.51
N ALA A 82 -1.06 22.57 6.52
CA ALA A 82 -0.90 23.36 7.73
C ALA A 82 -2.18 23.43 8.54
N TYR A 83 -3.30 23.72 7.86
CA TYR A 83 -4.61 23.86 8.47
C TYR A 83 -5.08 22.56 9.14
N TYR A 84 -5.05 21.45 8.42
CA TYR A 84 -5.52 20.15 8.94
C TYR A 84 -4.52 19.40 9.83
N MET A 85 -3.25 19.84 9.93
CA MET A 85 -2.36 19.42 11.00
C MET A 85 -2.72 20.04 12.36
N ASN A 86 -3.43 21.17 12.38
CA ASN A 86 -3.82 21.82 13.62
C ASN A 86 -4.84 20.96 14.39
N VAL A 87 -4.45 20.51 15.59
CA VAL A 87 -5.28 19.63 16.44
C VAL A 87 -6.64 20.25 16.78
N LYS A 88 -6.72 21.59 16.88
CA LYS A 88 -8.00 22.27 17.14
C LYS A 88 -8.95 22.17 15.95
N ILE A 89 -8.41 22.27 14.74
CA ILE A 89 -9.18 22.11 13.49
C ILE A 89 -9.63 20.64 13.36
N ARG A 90 -8.71 19.68 13.55
CA ARG A 90 -9.04 18.25 13.52
C ARG A 90 -10.21 17.93 14.46
N LYS A 91 -10.17 18.49 15.68
CA LYS A 91 -11.26 18.29 16.65
C LYS A 91 -12.60 18.83 16.16
N ARG A 92 -12.64 19.96 15.45
CA ARG A 92 -13.88 20.56 14.92
C ARG A 92 -14.52 19.72 13.82
N ILE A 93 -13.69 19.14 12.93
CA ILE A 93 -14.17 18.27 11.84
C ILE A 93 -14.32 16.80 12.29
N GLY A 94 -14.19 16.49 13.59
CA GLY A 94 -14.30 15.13 14.10
C GLY A 94 -13.13 14.20 13.76
N TYR A 95 -12.12 14.67 13.01
CA TYR A 95 -10.97 13.84 12.60
C TYR A 95 -9.89 13.77 13.70
N PRO A 96 -9.69 12.61 14.32
CA PRO A 96 -8.74 12.50 15.44
C PRO A 96 -7.27 12.46 15.02
N GLY A 97 -6.96 12.35 13.73
CA GLY A 97 -5.66 11.96 13.21
C GLY A 97 -5.47 10.44 13.21
N GLN A 98 -4.29 10.01 12.82
CA GLN A 98 -3.92 8.58 12.76
C GLN A 98 -3.64 8.06 14.19
N LYS A 99 -4.70 7.76 14.93
CA LYS A 99 -4.60 7.31 16.32
C LYS A 99 -4.08 5.89 16.43
N HIS A 100 -3.39 5.62 17.54
CA HIS A 100 -3.16 4.29 18.05
C HIS A 100 -4.42 3.83 18.77
N ASP A 101 -5.19 2.95 18.15
CA ASP A 101 -6.49 2.46 18.63
C ASP A 101 -6.60 0.94 18.35
N PRO A 102 -5.80 0.12 19.07
CA PRO A 102 -5.80 -1.32 18.86
C PRO A 102 -7.15 -1.92 19.24
N PRO A 103 -7.67 -2.89 18.47
CA PRO A 103 -8.90 -3.58 18.83
C PRO A 103 -8.69 -4.43 20.08
N PHE A 104 -9.73 -4.57 20.90
CA PHE A 104 -9.74 -5.59 21.94
C PHE A 104 -9.83 -6.98 21.31
N PRO A 105 -9.36 -8.05 22.02
CA PRO A 105 -9.36 -9.41 21.47
C PRO A 105 -10.70 -9.88 20.90
N ASP A 106 -11.81 -9.49 21.52
CA ASP A 106 -13.16 -9.94 21.18
C ASP A 106 -13.95 -8.90 20.35
N GLU A 107 -13.33 -7.80 19.97
CA GLU A 107 -14.01 -6.71 19.23
C GLU A 107 -14.49 -7.15 17.86
N ALA A 108 -13.77 -8.09 17.19
CA ALA A 108 -14.17 -8.62 15.91
C ALA A 108 -15.53 -9.34 15.98
N ASP A 109 -15.74 -10.17 17.01
CA ASP A 109 -17.00 -10.89 17.22
C ASP A 109 -18.15 -9.91 17.45
N TYR A 110 -17.92 -8.85 18.24
CA TYR A 110 -18.89 -7.78 18.45
C TYR A 110 -19.30 -7.08 17.16
N TYR A 111 -18.33 -6.77 16.26
CA TYR A 111 -18.64 -6.14 14.98
C TYR A 111 -19.42 -7.02 14.02
N LEU A 112 -19.30 -8.33 14.15
CA LEU A 112 -20.00 -9.31 13.32
C LEU A 112 -21.35 -9.73 13.90
N GLU A 113 -21.62 -9.44 15.17
CA GLU A 113 -22.85 -9.81 15.86
C GLU A 113 -24.08 -9.31 15.12
N GLY A 114 -24.98 -10.22 14.79
CA GLY A 114 -26.20 -9.96 14.03
C GLY A 114 -26.01 -9.71 12.53
N LEU A 115 -24.78 -9.79 12.01
CA LEU A 115 -24.48 -9.65 10.58
C LEU A 115 -24.16 -10.99 9.91
N LEU A 116 -23.37 -11.83 10.59
CA LEU A 116 -23.02 -13.18 10.16
C LEU A 116 -23.23 -14.18 11.31
N GLU A 117 -23.54 -15.43 10.98
CA GLU A 117 -23.48 -16.53 11.93
C GLU A 117 -22.01 -16.82 12.26
N ALA A 118 -21.72 -16.96 13.56
CA ALA A 118 -20.37 -17.26 14.01
C ALA A 118 -19.90 -18.62 13.45
N PRO A 119 -18.72 -18.70 12.83
CA PRO A 119 -18.17 -19.97 12.38
C PRO A 119 -17.84 -20.85 13.60
N ALA A 120 -17.87 -22.17 13.40
CA ALA A 120 -17.47 -23.12 14.42
C ALA A 120 -16.02 -22.83 14.88
N ASP A 121 -15.78 -22.90 16.19
CA ASP A 121 -14.45 -22.72 16.79
C ASP A 121 -13.40 -23.56 16.08
N GLN A 122 -12.37 -22.91 15.54
CA GLN A 122 -11.22 -23.60 14.96
C GLN A 122 -10.02 -23.53 15.89
N PRO A 123 -9.32 -24.67 16.10
CA PRO A 123 -8.13 -24.67 16.93
C PRO A 123 -7.01 -23.81 16.32
N PRO A 124 -6.23 -23.09 17.14
CA PRO A 124 -5.10 -22.31 16.67
C PRO A 124 -4.07 -23.21 15.98
N ARG A 125 -3.53 -22.74 14.85
CA ARG A 125 -2.49 -23.45 14.10
C ARG A 125 -1.12 -23.14 14.65
N SER A 126 -0.26 -24.16 14.71
CA SER A 126 1.15 -24.04 15.06
C SER A 126 2.02 -23.89 13.80
N ARG A 127 3.10 -23.12 13.91
CA ARG A 127 4.13 -23.07 12.87
C ARG A 127 4.73 -24.46 12.62
N PRO A 128 4.91 -24.89 11.35
CA PRO A 128 5.65 -26.10 11.06
C PRO A 128 7.10 -25.98 11.55
N ALA A 129 7.64 -27.07 12.11
CA ALA A 129 9.05 -27.10 12.53
C ALA A 129 9.98 -27.00 11.30
N PRO A 130 11.08 -26.22 11.37
CA PRO A 130 12.04 -26.10 10.28
C PRO A 130 12.77 -27.43 10.03
N GLY A 131 12.94 -27.76 8.75
CA GLY A 131 13.77 -28.90 8.34
C GLY A 131 15.27 -28.65 8.57
N LYS A 132 16.02 -29.69 8.95
CA LYS A 132 17.48 -29.59 9.12
C LYS A 132 18.18 -29.87 7.78
N GLY A 133 18.88 -28.87 7.23
CA GLY A 133 19.70 -29.00 6.04
C GLY A 133 21.20 -28.88 6.33
N ALA A 134 22.05 -29.43 5.44
CA ALA A 134 23.50 -29.37 5.53
C ALA A 134 24.05 -28.15 4.78
N GLN A 135 25.00 -27.42 5.37
CA GLN A 135 25.60 -26.21 4.79
C GLN A 135 26.87 -26.50 4.00
N SER A 136 27.01 -25.92 2.80
CA SER A 136 28.24 -25.76 2.03
C SER A 136 28.70 -24.29 2.06
N LYS A 137 30.01 -24.02 2.21
CA LYS A 137 30.52 -22.70 2.63
C LYS A 137 31.23 -21.86 1.55
N GLU A 138 31.54 -22.36 0.38
CA GLU A 138 32.46 -21.65 -0.54
C GLU A 138 31.81 -20.92 -1.71
N ARG A 139 30.63 -21.34 -2.17
CA ARG A 139 29.88 -20.71 -3.25
C ARG A 139 28.38 -20.76 -2.88
N PRO A 140 27.62 -19.69 -3.01
CA PRO A 140 26.20 -19.78 -2.77
C PRO A 140 25.58 -20.73 -3.80
N ASN A 141 24.80 -21.69 -3.32
CA ASN A 141 24.03 -22.55 -4.22
C ASN A 141 23.00 -21.74 -4.98
N VAL A 142 22.42 -20.70 -4.31
CA VAL A 142 21.34 -19.92 -4.87
C VAL A 142 21.60 -18.42 -4.72
N LEU A 143 21.51 -17.71 -5.83
CA LEU A 143 21.44 -16.27 -5.89
C LEU A 143 19.99 -15.86 -6.09
N VAL A 144 19.43 -15.07 -5.17
CA VAL A 144 18.12 -14.45 -5.29
C VAL A 144 18.29 -12.99 -5.71
N ILE A 145 17.59 -12.55 -6.74
CA ILE A 145 17.62 -11.16 -7.21
C ILE A 145 16.31 -10.50 -6.86
N GLY A 146 16.35 -9.57 -5.88
CA GLY A 146 15.22 -8.85 -5.33
C GLY A 146 14.75 -9.43 -3.98
N ALA A 147 14.64 -8.55 -2.97
CA ALA A 147 14.24 -8.88 -1.60
C ALA A 147 12.76 -8.59 -1.30
N GLY A 148 11.92 -8.53 -2.33
CA GLY A 148 10.47 -8.34 -2.18
C GLY A 148 9.74 -9.62 -1.78
N ALA A 149 8.42 -9.69 -2.02
CA ALA A 149 7.56 -10.80 -1.61
C ALA A 149 8.09 -12.17 -2.08
N GLY A 150 8.32 -12.36 -3.37
CA GLY A 150 8.78 -13.65 -3.91
C GLY A 150 10.21 -14.01 -3.48
N GLY A 151 11.10 -13.01 -3.45
CA GLY A 151 12.51 -13.24 -3.07
C GLY A 151 12.68 -13.58 -1.59
N SER A 152 11.89 -12.99 -0.70
CA SER A 152 11.92 -13.30 0.73
C SER A 152 11.43 -14.72 1.02
N VAL A 153 10.37 -15.17 0.34
CA VAL A 153 9.87 -16.55 0.43
C VAL A 153 10.92 -17.52 -0.05
N ALA A 154 11.52 -17.28 -1.22
CA ALA A 154 12.58 -18.13 -1.78
C ALA A 154 13.79 -18.17 -0.83
N ALA A 155 14.27 -17.01 -0.38
CA ALA A 155 15.45 -16.93 0.50
C ALA A 155 15.22 -17.68 1.82
N LYS A 156 14.06 -17.49 2.46
CA LYS A 156 13.71 -18.15 3.72
C LYS A 156 13.66 -19.67 3.56
N HIS A 157 12.84 -20.17 2.63
CA HIS A 157 12.62 -21.61 2.53
C HIS A 157 13.83 -22.37 1.99
N LEU A 158 14.61 -21.77 1.11
CA LEU A 158 15.85 -22.38 0.64
C LEU A 158 16.91 -22.40 1.74
N ALA A 159 17.04 -21.34 2.53
CA ALA A 159 17.95 -21.33 3.67
C ALA A 159 17.53 -22.33 4.76
N GLU A 160 16.23 -22.44 5.07
CA GLU A 160 15.68 -23.46 5.97
C GLU A 160 15.96 -24.89 5.48
N ALA A 161 15.94 -25.10 4.16
CA ALA A 161 16.29 -26.38 3.54
C ALA A 161 17.81 -26.64 3.50
N GLY A 162 18.64 -25.69 3.97
CA GLY A 162 20.10 -25.83 4.09
C GLY A 162 20.88 -25.41 2.86
N PHE A 163 20.27 -24.77 1.88
CA PHE A 163 20.99 -24.17 0.77
C PHE A 163 21.76 -22.92 1.22
N SER A 164 22.92 -22.69 0.63
CA SER A 164 23.64 -21.42 0.76
C SER A 164 22.98 -20.39 -0.13
N VAL A 165 22.35 -19.37 0.48
CA VAL A 165 21.56 -18.37 -0.23
C VAL A 165 22.18 -16.99 -0.09
N VAL A 166 22.33 -16.29 -1.23
CA VAL A 166 22.66 -14.86 -1.27
C VAL A 166 21.53 -14.13 -1.98
N CYS A 167 21.07 -13.03 -1.41
CA CYS A 167 20.11 -12.15 -2.06
C CYS A 167 20.74 -10.77 -2.34
N LEU A 168 20.51 -10.26 -3.55
CA LEU A 168 20.89 -8.90 -3.95
C LEU A 168 19.63 -8.03 -4.02
N GLU A 169 19.62 -6.92 -3.27
CA GLU A 169 18.53 -5.94 -3.22
C GLU A 169 19.07 -4.53 -3.45
N GLN A 170 18.45 -3.79 -4.37
CA GLN A 170 18.90 -2.43 -4.69
C GLN A 170 18.58 -1.41 -3.62
N GLY A 171 17.47 -1.57 -2.88
CA GLY A 171 17.10 -0.73 -1.76
C GLY A 171 17.78 -1.12 -0.45
N GLY A 172 17.44 -0.40 0.62
CA GLY A 172 17.91 -0.66 1.98
C GLY A 172 16.80 -1.15 2.89
N TRP A 173 17.14 -1.44 4.15
CA TRP A 173 16.18 -1.63 5.21
C TRP A 173 15.44 -0.33 5.52
N ARG A 174 14.19 -0.45 5.98
CA ARG A 174 13.43 0.65 6.55
C ARG A 174 13.12 0.35 8.02
N ASN A 175 13.26 1.37 8.86
CA ASN A 175 12.91 1.25 10.27
C ASN A 175 11.48 1.71 10.48
N ALA A 176 10.79 1.12 11.46
CA ALA A 176 9.42 1.51 11.81
C ALA A 176 9.27 3.01 12.10
N SER A 177 10.27 3.63 12.73
CA SER A 177 10.31 5.07 13.02
C SER A 177 10.40 6.00 11.79
N GLU A 178 10.79 5.47 10.64
CA GLU A 178 10.81 6.24 9.40
C GLU A 178 9.40 6.40 8.82
N PHE A 179 8.50 5.45 9.06
CA PHE A 179 7.16 5.47 8.49
C PHE A 179 6.35 6.67 9.00
N PRO A 180 5.55 7.29 8.13
CA PRO A 180 4.89 8.55 8.47
C PRO A 180 3.60 8.40 9.29
N GLY A 181 3.10 7.17 9.49
CA GLY A 181 1.75 6.91 9.98
C GLY A 181 1.44 7.38 11.41
N ASP A 182 2.44 7.72 12.21
CA ASP A 182 2.32 8.29 13.55
C ASP A 182 2.59 9.81 13.61
N LYS A 183 2.93 10.42 12.46
CA LYS A 183 3.34 11.84 12.38
C LYS A 183 2.15 12.74 12.03
N LEU A 184 2.17 13.98 12.53
CA LEU A 184 1.13 14.97 12.18
C LEU A 184 1.14 15.32 10.69
N GLU A 185 2.33 15.26 10.07
CA GLU A 185 2.59 15.53 8.65
C GLU A 185 2.25 14.33 7.75
N PHE A 186 1.66 13.27 8.27
CA PHE A 186 1.42 12.00 7.56
C PHE A 186 0.98 12.18 6.11
N GLU A 187 -0.11 12.92 5.88
CA GLU A 187 -0.68 13.04 4.53
C GLU A 187 0.24 13.81 3.57
N LEU A 188 0.97 14.82 4.05
CA LEU A 188 1.99 15.52 3.26
C LEU A 188 3.17 14.62 2.89
N LEU A 189 3.66 13.83 3.86
CA LEU A 189 4.75 12.88 3.66
C LEU A 189 4.35 11.74 2.72
N ALA A 190 3.10 11.26 2.83
CA ALA A 190 2.52 10.26 1.95
C ALA A 190 2.50 10.73 0.48
N GLY A 191 2.25 12.00 0.24
CA GLY A 191 2.22 12.60 -1.09
C GLY A 191 3.59 12.73 -1.78
N LYS A 192 4.71 12.56 -1.07
CA LYS A 192 6.07 12.69 -1.63
C LYS A 192 7.00 11.56 -1.22
N GLN A 193 7.58 11.64 -0.01
CA GLN A 193 8.64 10.71 0.44
C GLN A 193 8.18 9.25 0.53
N TRP A 194 6.88 9.04 0.71
CA TRP A 194 6.24 7.73 0.81
C TRP A 194 5.24 7.48 -0.32
N ASN A 195 5.32 8.25 -1.41
CA ASN A 195 4.51 7.98 -2.59
C ASN A 195 4.87 6.61 -3.19
N ALA A 196 3.88 5.87 -3.66
CA ALA A 196 4.09 4.58 -4.28
C ALA A 196 4.76 4.68 -5.67
N ASP A 197 4.58 5.84 -6.37
CA ASP A 197 5.24 6.12 -7.63
C ASP A 197 6.72 6.48 -7.39
N PRO A 198 7.68 5.73 -7.95
CA PRO A 198 9.11 6.00 -7.81
C PRO A 198 9.53 7.33 -8.44
N ASN A 199 8.87 7.80 -9.49
CA ASN A 199 9.16 9.09 -10.12
C ASN A 199 8.77 10.27 -9.21
N VAL A 200 7.66 10.14 -8.47
CA VAL A 200 7.24 11.14 -7.48
C VAL A 200 8.13 11.08 -6.25
N ARG A 201 8.41 9.89 -5.72
CA ARG A 201 9.23 9.67 -4.53
C ARG A 201 10.69 10.06 -4.75
N ALA A 202 11.27 9.69 -5.88
CA ALA A 202 12.61 10.04 -6.37
C ALA A 202 13.73 9.80 -5.35
N ARG A 203 13.76 8.63 -4.71
CA ARG A 203 14.86 8.22 -3.80
C ARG A 203 16.08 7.75 -4.61
N PRO A 204 17.29 7.77 -4.02
CA PRO A 204 18.50 7.32 -4.70
C PRO A 204 18.45 5.87 -5.20
N GLU A 205 17.72 4.99 -4.51
CA GLU A 205 17.52 3.60 -4.91
C GLU A 205 16.46 3.43 -6.01
N ASP A 206 15.63 4.44 -6.26
CA ASP A 206 14.66 4.42 -7.36
C ASP A 206 15.36 4.69 -8.70
N TYR A 207 14.84 4.13 -9.75
CA TYR A 207 15.21 4.48 -11.12
C TYR A 207 13.98 5.04 -11.83
N PRO A 208 14.16 6.01 -12.73
CA PRO A 208 13.04 6.61 -13.44
C PRO A 208 12.30 5.56 -14.25
N THR A 209 10.97 5.63 -14.21
CA THR A 209 10.10 4.81 -15.04
C THR A 209 9.50 5.70 -16.12
N GLU A 210 9.84 5.41 -17.38
CA GLU A 210 9.25 6.11 -18.51
C GLU A 210 7.82 5.60 -18.73
N SER A 211 6.85 6.49 -18.63
CA SER A 211 5.42 6.19 -18.78
C SER A 211 4.66 7.23 -19.62
N SER A 212 5.36 8.11 -20.35
CA SER A 212 4.71 9.16 -21.15
C SER A 212 3.77 8.62 -22.24
N ASP A 213 4.07 7.43 -22.77
CA ASP A 213 3.26 6.74 -23.78
C ASP A 213 2.26 5.75 -23.19
N SER A 214 1.99 5.81 -21.88
CA SER A 214 1.13 4.87 -21.15
C SER A 214 0.18 5.62 -20.23
N ASP A 215 -1.09 5.22 -20.23
CA ASP A 215 -2.09 5.67 -19.26
C ASP A 215 -1.84 5.15 -17.84
N VAL A 216 -0.83 4.30 -17.67
CA VAL A 216 -0.50 3.65 -16.41
C VAL A 216 0.93 3.95 -16.00
N ALA A 217 1.10 4.56 -14.83
CA ALA A 217 2.38 4.68 -14.15
C ALA A 217 2.56 3.50 -13.17
N PRO A 218 3.55 2.61 -13.38
CA PRO A 218 3.77 1.49 -12.47
C PRO A 218 4.26 1.97 -11.11
N VAL A 219 3.62 1.48 -10.05
CA VAL A 219 4.00 1.76 -8.68
C VAL A 219 4.85 0.61 -8.12
N MET A 220 5.90 0.95 -7.37
CA MET A 220 6.78 -0.03 -6.73
C MET A 220 7.54 0.60 -5.56
N PHE A 221 8.10 -0.23 -4.69
CA PHE A 221 8.95 0.23 -3.60
C PHE A 221 10.26 -0.56 -3.55
N ASN A 222 11.39 0.14 -3.60
CA ASN A 222 12.73 -0.43 -3.60
C ASN A 222 13.30 -0.43 -2.19
N ALA A 223 13.18 -1.57 -1.51
CA ALA A 223 13.66 -1.80 -0.16
C ALA A 223 13.67 -3.30 0.15
N VAL A 224 14.31 -3.70 1.23
CA VAL A 224 14.08 -5.02 1.82
C VAL A 224 12.61 -5.12 2.21
N GLY A 225 11.92 -6.15 1.73
CA GLY A 225 10.46 -6.27 1.79
C GLY A 225 9.75 -5.82 0.51
N GLY A 226 10.43 -5.01 -0.33
CA GLY A 226 9.87 -4.53 -1.60
C GLY A 226 8.52 -3.84 -1.43
N SER A 227 7.64 -4.02 -2.41
CA SER A 227 6.31 -3.41 -2.41
C SER A 227 5.37 -3.92 -1.30
N THR A 228 5.75 -4.96 -0.51
CA THR A 228 4.98 -5.33 0.69
C THR A 228 5.02 -4.26 1.79
N ILE A 229 5.95 -3.29 1.71
CA ILE A 229 5.95 -2.10 2.57
C ILE A 229 4.78 -1.16 2.21
N HIS A 230 4.37 -1.12 0.94
CA HIS A 230 3.32 -0.24 0.43
C HIS A 230 1.97 -0.93 0.16
N PHE A 231 1.81 -2.22 0.42
CA PHE A 231 0.51 -2.87 0.23
C PHE A 231 -0.44 -2.62 1.42
N GLY A 232 -1.74 -2.69 1.16
CA GLY A 232 -2.78 -2.53 2.19
C GLY A 232 -2.90 -3.72 3.14
N ALA A 233 -2.10 -4.76 2.95
CA ALA A 233 -2.08 -6.01 3.68
C ALA A 233 -3.34 -6.89 3.48
N GLN A 234 -4.23 -6.56 2.55
CA GLN A 234 -5.29 -7.46 2.13
C GLN A 234 -4.69 -8.80 1.67
N TRP A 235 -5.27 -9.91 2.12
CA TRP A 235 -4.71 -11.25 1.94
C TRP A 235 -5.74 -12.19 1.32
N ALA A 236 -6.14 -11.86 0.09
CA ALA A 236 -7.08 -12.67 -0.69
C ALA A 236 -6.39 -13.87 -1.33
N ARG A 237 -7.07 -15.02 -1.38
CA ARG A 237 -6.68 -16.17 -2.18
C ARG A 237 -7.33 -16.08 -3.57
N MET A 238 -6.69 -16.67 -4.57
CA MET A 238 -7.34 -16.94 -5.86
C MET A 238 -8.43 -17.98 -5.65
N ARG A 239 -9.54 -17.90 -6.37
CA ARG A 239 -10.60 -18.91 -6.32
C ARG A 239 -10.25 -20.11 -7.22
N PRO A 240 -10.79 -21.31 -6.99
CA PRO A 240 -10.56 -22.47 -7.87
C PRO A 240 -10.85 -22.17 -9.35
N SER A 241 -11.90 -21.40 -9.63
CA SER A 241 -12.27 -21.00 -10.99
C SER A 241 -11.22 -20.10 -11.68
N ASP A 242 -10.42 -19.35 -10.92
CA ASP A 242 -9.38 -18.45 -11.46
C ASP A 242 -8.23 -19.24 -12.09
N PHE A 243 -8.02 -20.49 -11.69
CA PHE A 243 -7.02 -21.39 -12.28
C PHE A 243 -7.46 -22.03 -13.60
N ARG A 244 -8.74 -21.91 -13.97
CA ARG A 244 -9.37 -22.57 -15.12
C ARG A 244 -10.12 -21.60 -16.03
N THR A 245 -9.61 -20.39 -16.17
CA THR A 245 -10.29 -19.33 -16.92
C THR A 245 -10.50 -19.71 -18.38
N ARG A 246 -9.50 -20.31 -19.04
CA ARG A 246 -9.64 -20.76 -20.43
C ARG A 246 -10.67 -21.86 -20.60
N SER A 247 -10.61 -22.88 -19.75
CA SER A 247 -11.52 -24.02 -19.81
C SER A 247 -12.96 -23.65 -19.48
N LEU A 248 -13.16 -22.72 -18.56
CA LEU A 248 -14.50 -22.32 -18.10
C LEU A 248 -15.15 -21.26 -19.00
N GLU A 249 -14.35 -20.27 -19.43
CA GLU A 249 -14.85 -19.04 -20.05
C GLU A 249 -14.47 -18.89 -21.55
N GLY A 250 -13.57 -19.71 -22.04
CA GLY A 250 -13.06 -19.62 -23.41
C GLY A 250 -12.09 -18.46 -23.66
N VAL A 251 -11.73 -17.69 -22.64
CA VAL A 251 -10.80 -16.54 -22.70
C VAL A 251 -9.63 -16.73 -21.75
N GLY A 252 -8.53 -15.99 -21.98
CA GLY A 252 -7.31 -16.10 -21.15
C GLY A 252 -6.63 -17.46 -21.30
N ASP A 253 -5.97 -17.89 -20.24
CA ASP A 253 -5.28 -19.18 -20.15
C ASP A 253 -5.60 -19.88 -18.82
N ASP A 254 -5.49 -21.21 -18.79
CA ASP A 254 -5.51 -21.98 -17.55
C ASP A 254 -4.13 -21.97 -16.91
N TRP A 255 -4.09 -21.91 -15.60
CA TRP A 255 -2.86 -22.13 -14.86
C TRP A 255 -2.46 -23.62 -14.95
N PRO A 256 -1.15 -23.93 -15.02
CA PRO A 256 -0.67 -25.33 -15.06
C PRO A 256 -0.76 -26.03 -13.70
N ILE A 257 -1.28 -25.36 -12.69
CA ILE A 257 -1.53 -25.86 -11.33
C ILE A 257 -2.99 -25.65 -10.96
N SER A 258 -3.48 -26.35 -9.94
CA SER A 258 -4.83 -26.17 -9.39
C SER A 258 -4.80 -25.42 -8.07
N TYR A 259 -5.97 -25.01 -7.60
CA TYR A 259 -6.17 -24.44 -6.26
C TYR A 259 -5.74 -25.43 -5.16
N GLU A 260 -6.10 -26.71 -5.32
CA GLU A 260 -5.81 -27.76 -4.35
C GLU A 260 -4.30 -28.03 -4.24
N GLU A 261 -3.56 -27.96 -5.34
CA GLU A 261 -2.11 -28.08 -5.35
C GLU A 261 -1.44 -26.89 -4.64
N LEU A 262 -2.04 -25.69 -4.74
CA LEU A 262 -1.51 -24.48 -4.10
C LEU A 262 -1.98 -24.31 -2.64
N LEU A 263 -3.08 -24.95 -2.25
CA LEU A 263 -3.71 -24.79 -0.93
C LEU A 263 -2.73 -24.98 0.25
N PRO A 264 -1.84 -26.01 0.27
CA PRO A 264 -0.87 -26.14 1.35
C PRO A 264 0.09 -24.94 1.49
N SER A 265 0.41 -24.28 0.36
CA SER A 265 1.24 -23.08 0.33
C SER A 265 0.49 -21.85 0.84
N TYR A 266 -0.77 -21.69 0.48
CA TYR A 266 -1.63 -20.64 1.06
C TYR A 266 -1.73 -20.77 2.57
N GLU A 267 -2.05 -21.97 3.06
CA GLU A 267 -2.19 -22.25 4.48
C GLU A 267 -0.89 -22.04 5.27
N ARG A 268 0.25 -22.39 4.67
CA ARG A 268 1.56 -22.14 5.24
C ARG A 268 1.85 -20.64 5.34
N MET A 269 1.58 -19.90 4.27
CA MET A 269 1.81 -18.45 4.26
C MET A 269 0.87 -17.69 5.19
N ASP A 270 -0.36 -18.15 5.39
CA ASP A 270 -1.25 -17.57 6.40
C ASP A 270 -0.61 -17.59 7.80
N VAL A 271 0.04 -18.71 8.16
CA VAL A 271 0.73 -18.83 9.44
C VAL A 271 2.00 -18.00 9.51
N GLU A 272 2.81 -18.01 8.43
CA GLU A 272 4.10 -17.30 8.40
C GLU A 272 3.94 -15.78 8.39
N MET A 273 2.82 -15.28 7.83
CA MET A 273 2.50 -13.87 7.78
C MET A 273 1.58 -13.40 8.92
N ASN A 274 1.25 -14.28 9.87
CA ASN A 274 0.33 -14.02 10.97
C ASN A 274 -0.99 -13.40 10.50
N VAL A 275 -1.63 -14.05 9.54
CA VAL A 275 -2.85 -13.56 8.90
C VAL A 275 -4.02 -13.59 9.87
N SER A 276 -4.76 -12.49 9.94
CA SER A 276 -6.05 -12.38 10.61
C SER A 276 -7.18 -12.53 9.60
N GLY A 277 -8.24 -13.24 9.94
CA GLY A 277 -9.40 -13.43 9.07
C GLY A 277 -10.35 -14.46 9.64
N MET A 278 -11.41 -14.76 8.90
CA MET A 278 -12.46 -15.68 9.27
C MET A 278 -12.56 -16.83 8.28
N ALA A 279 -12.64 -18.06 8.80
CA ALA A 279 -12.88 -19.25 7.98
C ALA A 279 -14.35 -19.35 7.54
N GLY A 280 -14.62 -20.22 6.59
CA GLY A 280 -16.00 -20.60 6.22
C GLY A 280 -16.65 -19.70 5.16
N ASP A 281 -15.89 -18.86 4.47
CA ASP A 281 -16.39 -18.12 3.32
C ASP A 281 -16.95 -19.10 2.27
N PRO A 282 -18.26 -19.03 1.95
CA PRO A 282 -18.89 -19.95 0.99
C PRO A 282 -18.38 -19.81 -0.45
N ALA A 283 -17.68 -18.74 -0.77
CA ALA A 283 -17.05 -18.53 -2.07
C ALA A 283 -15.79 -19.39 -2.28
N TYR A 284 -15.30 -20.05 -1.23
CA TYR A 284 -14.11 -20.91 -1.27
C TYR A 284 -14.44 -22.35 -0.82
N PRO A 285 -13.66 -23.34 -1.27
CA PRO A 285 -13.74 -24.69 -0.72
C PRO A 285 -13.49 -24.69 0.78
N PRO A 286 -14.11 -25.64 1.52
CA PRO A 286 -13.80 -25.82 2.93
C PRO A 286 -12.30 -26.00 3.16
N GLY A 287 -11.76 -25.29 4.14
CA GLY A 287 -10.33 -25.33 4.46
C GLY A 287 -10.07 -24.72 5.82
N ALA A 288 -8.83 -24.83 6.27
CA ALA A 288 -8.46 -24.18 7.48
C ALA A 288 -8.39 -22.66 7.27
N GLY A 289 -9.00 -21.90 8.17
CA GLY A 289 -8.98 -20.44 8.15
C GLY A 289 -7.63 -19.85 8.55
N PRO A 290 -7.50 -18.53 8.50
CA PRO A 290 -6.35 -17.81 9.04
C PRO A 290 -6.08 -18.14 10.52
N PRO A 291 -4.83 -18.04 11.00
CA PRO A 291 -4.45 -18.41 12.37
C PRO A 291 -4.96 -17.45 13.44
N LEU A 292 -5.31 -16.23 13.07
CA LEU A 292 -5.78 -15.20 13.99
C LEU A 292 -7.21 -14.77 13.63
N PRO A 293 -8.03 -14.35 14.62
CA PRO A 293 -9.37 -13.86 14.36
C PRO A 293 -9.35 -12.63 13.45
N PRO A 294 -10.47 -12.32 12.76
CA PRO A 294 -10.55 -11.20 11.85
C PRO A 294 -10.31 -9.86 12.56
N LEU A 295 -9.84 -8.87 11.85
CA LEU A 295 -9.84 -7.49 12.30
C LEU A 295 -11.26 -6.93 12.27
N PRO A 296 -11.61 -5.98 13.16
CA PRO A 296 -12.93 -5.34 13.14
C PRO A 296 -13.22 -4.68 11.79
N ILE A 297 -14.42 -4.89 11.27
CA ILE A 297 -14.85 -4.28 10.01
C ILE A 297 -15.19 -2.78 10.15
N GLY A 298 -15.28 -2.28 11.38
CA GLY A 298 -15.59 -0.88 11.68
C GLY A 298 -17.01 -0.47 11.28
N LYS A 299 -17.35 0.79 11.50
CA LYS A 299 -18.65 1.34 11.11
C LYS A 299 -18.86 1.29 9.60
N ILE A 300 -17.83 1.62 8.83
CA ILE A 300 -17.88 1.56 7.35
C ILE A 300 -18.19 0.15 6.84
N GLY A 301 -17.53 -0.87 7.40
CA GLY A 301 -17.80 -2.26 7.03
C GLY A 301 -19.19 -2.72 7.46
N ARG A 302 -19.62 -2.37 8.69
CA ARG A 302 -20.98 -2.69 9.17
C ARG A 302 -22.04 -2.09 8.26
N ARG A 303 -21.91 -0.82 7.89
CA ARG A 303 -22.87 -0.15 7.01
C ARG A 303 -22.97 -0.81 5.63
N ALA A 304 -21.81 -1.19 5.06
CA ALA A 304 -21.77 -1.92 3.81
C ALA A 304 -22.40 -3.33 3.93
N ALA A 305 -22.09 -4.06 5.01
CA ALA A 305 -22.65 -5.38 5.28
C ALA A 305 -24.18 -5.35 5.43
N GLU A 306 -24.74 -4.35 6.12
CA GLU A 306 -26.19 -4.15 6.22
C GLU A 306 -26.84 -3.97 4.85
N GLY A 307 -26.22 -3.16 3.97
CA GLY A 307 -26.69 -2.96 2.61
C GLY A 307 -26.61 -4.23 1.76
N MET A 308 -25.51 -4.97 1.85
CA MET A 308 -25.33 -6.25 1.15
C MET A 308 -26.33 -7.30 1.63
N ASN A 309 -26.56 -7.39 2.96
CA ASN A 309 -27.57 -8.29 3.53
C ASN A 309 -28.98 -7.94 3.05
N ALA A 310 -29.32 -6.67 2.97
CA ALA A 310 -30.63 -6.22 2.46
C ALA A 310 -30.84 -6.58 0.98
N LEU A 311 -29.77 -6.71 0.20
CA LEU A 311 -29.78 -7.11 -1.20
C LEU A 311 -29.63 -8.63 -1.39
N GLY A 312 -29.37 -9.40 -0.33
CA GLY A 312 -29.06 -10.81 -0.40
C GLY A 312 -27.72 -11.09 -1.09
N TRP A 313 -26.76 -10.18 -1.03
CA TRP A 313 -25.45 -10.32 -1.63
C TRP A 313 -24.47 -11.03 -0.68
N HIS A 314 -23.59 -11.80 -1.28
CA HIS A 314 -22.42 -12.35 -0.59
C HIS A 314 -21.52 -11.21 -0.07
N TRP A 315 -20.99 -11.38 1.14
CA TRP A 315 -19.87 -10.62 1.65
C TRP A 315 -19.16 -11.42 2.76
N TRP A 316 -17.89 -11.11 2.98
CA TRP A 316 -17.09 -11.76 4.03
C TRP A 316 -16.07 -10.78 4.62
N PRO A 317 -15.73 -10.88 5.93
CA PRO A 317 -14.62 -10.11 6.50
C PRO A 317 -13.32 -10.41 5.77
N ALA A 318 -12.62 -9.39 5.31
CA ALA A 318 -11.41 -9.60 4.56
C ALA A 318 -10.27 -10.14 5.44
N ALA A 319 -9.50 -11.07 4.90
CA ALA A 319 -8.28 -11.52 5.54
C ALA A 319 -7.16 -10.48 5.35
N HIS A 320 -6.31 -10.32 6.37
CA HIS A 320 -5.20 -9.37 6.36
C HIS A 320 -3.92 -10.01 6.89
N ALA A 321 -2.80 -9.77 6.23
CA ALA A 321 -1.48 -10.06 6.78
C ALA A 321 -1.13 -9.02 7.87
N ILE A 322 -1.97 -8.91 8.88
CA ILE A 322 -1.82 -8.03 10.04
C ILE A 322 -2.40 -8.76 11.26
N PRO A 323 -1.64 -8.98 12.32
CA PRO A 323 -2.16 -9.67 13.48
C PRO A 323 -3.19 -8.83 14.25
N SER A 324 -4.35 -9.43 14.50
CA SER A 324 -5.41 -8.87 15.37
C SER A 324 -5.05 -8.96 16.86
N ARG A 325 -4.07 -9.77 17.21
CA ARG A 325 -3.46 -9.90 18.54
C ARG A 325 -1.95 -9.88 18.38
N ALA A 326 -1.22 -9.34 19.35
CA ALA A 326 0.25 -9.38 19.31
C ALA A 326 0.76 -10.82 19.19
N THR A 327 1.81 -11.01 18.41
CA THR A 327 2.52 -12.28 18.22
C THR A 327 3.96 -12.15 18.72
N GLU A 328 4.75 -13.22 18.64
CA GLU A 328 6.18 -13.15 19.00
C GLU A 328 6.99 -12.20 18.11
N THR A 329 6.55 -11.97 16.88
CA THR A 329 7.31 -11.23 15.87
C THR A 329 6.67 -9.92 15.45
N GLN A 330 5.41 -9.68 15.76
CA GLN A 330 4.65 -8.52 15.31
C GLN A 330 3.76 -7.97 16.42
N ALA A 331 3.65 -6.64 16.48
CA ALA A 331 2.69 -5.97 17.34
C ALA A 331 1.24 -6.23 16.85
N GLN A 332 0.27 -6.01 17.74
CA GLN A 332 -1.14 -5.96 17.38
C GLN A 332 -1.42 -4.76 16.44
N CYS A 333 -2.37 -4.91 15.54
CA CYS A 333 -2.85 -3.80 14.70
C CYS A 333 -3.35 -2.64 15.56
N ALA A 334 -2.82 -1.44 15.34
CA ALA A 334 -3.26 -0.21 16.00
C ALA A 334 -4.29 0.59 15.18
N ARG A 335 -4.85 0.02 14.14
CA ARG A 335 -5.90 0.60 13.26
C ARG A 335 -5.65 2.02 12.75
N ARG A 336 -4.37 2.43 12.60
CA ARG A 336 -4.03 3.81 12.15
C ARG A 336 -4.48 4.13 10.72
N GLY A 337 -4.87 3.16 9.91
CA GLY A 337 -5.25 3.40 8.52
C GLY A 337 -4.10 3.85 7.61
N THR A 338 -2.86 3.51 7.91
CA THR A 338 -1.66 3.97 7.16
C THR A 338 -0.89 2.85 6.49
N CYS A 339 -1.48 1.68 6.34
CA CYS A 339 -0.79 0.45 5.90
C CYS A 339 -0.04 0.62 4.57
N MET A 340 -0.58 1.39 3.62
CA MET A 340 0.06 1.63 2.33
C MET A 340 1.31 2.54 2.38
N PHE A 341 1.66 3.07 3.54
CA PHE A 341 2.82 3.95 3.72
C PHE A 341 3.81 3.40 4.73
N GLY A 342 3.75 2.09 4.98
CA GLY A 342 4.49 1.41 6.03
C GLY A 342 3.73 1.42 7.37
N CYS A 343 4.20 0.62 8.33
CA CYS A 343 3.55 0.47 9.63
C CYS A 343 4.49 0.89 10.76
N PRO A 344 4.26 2.05 11.40
CA PRO A 344 5.13 2.51 12.50
C PRO A 344 5.05 1.62 13.74
N GLU A 345 3.97 0.83 13.87
CA GLU A 345 3.79 -0.11 14.99
C GLU A 345 4.53 -1.45 14.78
N GLY A 346 5.00 -1.76 13.58
CA GLY A 346 5.54 -3.09 13.28
C GLY A 346 4.49 -4.20 13.33
N ALA A 347 3.23 -3.87 13.03
CA ALA A 347 2.13 -4.82 13.00
C ALA A 347 1.92 -5.42 11.59
N LYS A 348 1.97 -4.62 10.54
CA LYS A 348 1.71 -5.09 9.19
C LYS A 348 2.76 -6.12 8.73
N GLY A 349 2.31 -7.25 8.21
CA GLY A 349 3.13 -8.34 7.74
C GLY A 349 3.82 -8.05 6.42
N SER A 350 4.61 -6.99 6.33
CA SER A 350 5.58 -6.84 5.24
C SER A 350 6.74 -7.82 5.42
N THR A 351 7.34 -8.26 4.33
CA THR A 351 8.29 -9.40 4.38
C THR A 351 9.65 -9.06 4.99
N ASP A 352 9.98 -7.78 5.12
CA ASP A 352 11.11 -7.31 5.94
C ASP A 352 10.91 -7.63 7.43
N LEU A 353 9.66 -7.63 7.89
CA LEU A 353 9.32 -7.90 9.28
C LEU A 353 9.06 -9.40 9.54
N THR A 354 8.52 -10.13 8.56
CA THR A 354 8.05 -11.51 8.77
C THR A 354 9.01 -12.58 8.28
N LEU A 355 9.50 -12.49 7.04
CA LEU A 355 10.26 -13.55 6.39
C LEU A 355 11.78 -13.32 6.40
N TRP A 356 12.23 -12.08 6.20
CA TRP A 356 13.65 -11.77 6.19
C TRP A 356 14.39 -12.07 7.49
N PRO A 357 13.84 -11.75 8.68
CA PRO A 357 14.48 -12.12 9.93
C PRO A 357 14.72 -13.62 10.05
N GLU A 358 13.75 -14.45 9.64
CA GLU A 358 13.90 -15.90 9.65
C GLU A 358 14.90 -16.39 8.59
N ALA A 359 14.89 -15.82 7.37
CA ALA A 359 15.87 -16.14 6.35
C ALA A 359 17.32 -15.90 6.82
N LEU A 360 17.56 -14.75 7.47
CA LEU A 360 18.88 -14.41 8.03
C LEU A 360 19.28 -15.34 9.17
N LYS A 361 18.35 -15.69 10.05
CA LYS A 361 18.55 -16.64 11.14
C LYS A 361 18.95 -18.02 10.63
N HIS A 362 18.44 -18.43 9.48
CA HIS A 362 18.82 -19.68 8.79
C HIS A 362 20.06 -19.56 7.88
N GLY A 363 20.75 -18.43 7.93
CA GLY A 363 22.06 -18.24 7.28
C GLY A 363 22.00 -17.67 5.87
N ALA A 364 20.83 -17.20 5.39
CA ALA A 364 20.77 -16.42 4.16
C ALA A 364 21.59 -15.12 4.31
N ARG A 365 22.30 -14.71 3.27
CA ARG A 365 23.03 -13.45 3.21
C ARG A 365 22.27 -12.46 2.34
N LEU A 366 21.98 -11.29 2.86
CA LEU A 366 21.31 -10.20 2.15
C LEU A 366 22.31 -9.05 1.91
N VAL A 367 22.49 -8.67 0.66
CA VAL A 367 23.31 -7.54 0.23
C VAL A 367 22.38 -6.42 -0.26
N THR A 368 22.36 -5.31 0.45
CA THR A 368 21.55 -4.13 0.11
C THR A 368 22.36 -3.08 -0.65
N GLY A 369 21.68 -2.22 -1.41
CA GLY A 369 22.35 -1.26 -2.31
C GLY A 369 23.01 -1.95 -3.51
N ALA A 370 22.51 -3.13 -3.87
CA ALA A 370 23.03 -3.98 -4.95
C ALA A 370 22.04 -3.95 -6.12
N ARG A 371 22.28 -3.09 -7.10
CA ARG A 371 21.45 -2.99 -8.31
C ARG A 371 21.95 -3.96 -9.37
N VAL A 372 21.25 -5.07 -9.56
CA VAL A 372 21.60 -6.03 -10.60
C VAL A 372 21.36 -5.42 -11.99
N ARG A 373 22.39 -5.50 -12.83
CA ARG A 373 22.40 -5.01 -14.21
C ARG A 373 22.22 -6.13 -15.22
N GLU A 374 22.80 -7.30 -14.93
CA GLU A 374 22.91 -8.40 -15.89
C GLU A 374 22.91 -9.76 -15.17
N ILE A 375 22.24 -10.73 -15.76
CA ILE A 375 22.33 -12.15 -15.38
C ILE A 375 23.37 -12.79 -16.26
N THR A 376 24.40 -13.37 -15.68
CA THR A 376 25.49 -14.03 -16.41
C THR A 376 25.14 -15.48 -16.77
N THR A 377 25.60 -15.94 -17.94
CA THR A 377 25.38 -17.30 -18.42
C THR A 377 26.69 -17.97 -18.85
N ASN A 378 26.69 -19.28 -18.87
CA ASN A 378 27.80 -20.08 -19.48
C ASN A 378 27.55 -20.29 -20.98
N GLY A 379 28.51 -20.97 -21.64
CA GLY A 379 28.43 -21.26 -23.07
C GLY A 379 27.23 -22.14 -23.50
N ASN A 380 26.55 -22.78 -22.56
CA ASN A 380 25.32 -23.56 -22.79
C ASN A 380 24.04 -22.75 -22.52
N GLY A 381 24.15 -21.46 -22.22
CA GLY A 381 23.00 -20.59 -21.92
C GLY A 381 22.41 -20.74 -20.51
N LEU A 382 23.05 -21.49 -19.60
CA LEU A 382 22.62 -21.65 -18.23
C LEU A 382 23.11 -20.48 -17.38
N ALA A 383 22.23 -19.94 -16.49
CA ALA A 383 22.59 -18.89 -15.57
C ALA A 383 23.71 -19.31 -14.61
N THR A 384 24.68 -18.42 -14.39
CA THR A 384 25.85 -18.64 -13.54
C THR A 384 26.03 -17.61 -12.44
N GLY A 385 25.17 -16.60 -12.38
CA GLY A 385 25.25 -15.52 -11.42
C GLY A 385 24.73 -14.21 -11.97
N ALA A 386 25.21 -13.09 -11.43
CA ALA A 386 24.83 -11.76 -11.85
C ALA A 386 25.97 -10.75 -11.72
N ILE A 387 25.90 -9.70 -12.55
CA ILE A 387 26.68 -8.47 -12.41
C ILE A 387 25.75 -7.42 -11.79
N TRP A 388 26.25 -6.71 -10.79
CA TRP A 388 25.49 -5.69 -10.09
C TRP A 388 26.35 -4.45 -9.79
N ILE A 389 25.71 -3.31 -9.60
CA ILE A 389 26.34 -2.04 -9.26
C ILE A 389 26.08 -1.74 -7.78
N ASP A 390 27.15 -1.46 -7.04
CA ASP A 390 27.07 -1.08 -5.63
C ASP A 390 26.68 0.41 -5.46
N ARG A 391 26.57 0.87 -4.20
CA ARG A 391 26.18 2.25 -3.89
C ARG A 391 27.18 3.28 -4.36
N ASP A 392 28.43 2.89 -4.52
CA ASP A 392 29.53 3.75 -4.97
C ASP A 392 29.67 3.76 -6.50
N GLY A 393 28.82 3.03 -7.21
CA GLY A 393 28.83 2.91 -8.67
C GLY A 393 29.80 1.87 -9.21
N ASN A 394 30.45 1.07 -8.35
CA ASN A 394 31.38 0.04 -8.80
C ASN A 394 30.66 -1.22 -9.25
N GLU A 395 31.20 -1.83 -10.30
CA GLU A 395 30.72 -3.11 -10.78
C GLU A 395 31.22 -4.25 -9.89
N GLN A 396 30.30 -5.11 -9.50
CA GLN A 396 30.53 -6.27 -8.66
C GLN A 396 29.99 -7.53 -9.37
N ARG A 397 30.49 -8.70 -9.00
CA ARG A 397 30.03 -9.98 -9.53
C ARG A 397 29.68 -10.94 -8.40
N GLN A 398 28.56 -11.64 -8.55
CA GLN A 398 28.14 -12.73 -7.68
C GLN A 398 27.87 -13.97 -8.53
N GLU A 399 28.65 -15.01 -8.31
CA GLU A 399 28.45 -16.33 -8.93
C GLU A 399 27.48 -17.16 -8.08
N ALA A 400 26.73 -18.06 -8.74
CA ALA A 400 25.85 -19.03 -8.09
C ALA A 400 25.59 -20.22 -9.02
N ASP A 401 25.10 -21.33 -8.44
CA ASP A 401 24.67 -22.51 -9.21
C ASP A 401 23.27 -22.33 -9.78
N VAL A 402 22.40 -21.61 -9.05
CA VAL A 402 21.02 -21.32 -9.43
C VAL A 402 20.74 -19.83 -9.23
N VAL A 403 20.02 -19.22 -10.15
CA VAL A 403 19.56 -17.83 -10.04
C VAL A 403 18.04 -17.79 -9.96
N VAL A 404 17.53 -17.23 -8.88
CA VAL A 404 16.09 -16.94 -8.68
C VAL A 404 15.85 -15.47 -8.96
N LEU A 405 15.11 -15.17 -10.02
CA LEU A 405 14.78 -13.80 -10.40
C LEU A 405 13.43 -13.41 -9.80
N ALA A 406 13.44 -12.50 -8.82
CA ALA A 406 12.29 -12.06 -8.04
C ALA A 406 12.20 -10.52 -7.98
N ALA A 407 12.51 -9.84 -9.08
CA ALA A 407 12.63 -8.39 -9.18
C ALA A 407 11.31 -7.69 -9.57
N ASN A 408 10.18 -8.21 -9.12
CA ASN A 408 8.79 -7.79 -9.38
C ASN A 408 8.34 -7.87 -10.87
N GLY A 409 7.09 -7.45 -11.16
CA GLY A 409 6.50 -7.51 -12.50
C GLY A 409 7.09 -6.54 -13.52
N ILE A 410 7.88 -5.54 -13.09
CA ILE A 410 8.57 -4.57 -13.94
C ILE A 410 10.07 -4.88 -14.02
N GLY A 411 10.72 -5.11 -12.89
CA GLY A 411 12.16 -5.35 -12.83
C GLY A 411 12.58 -6.70 -13.41
N THR A 412 11.75 -7.74 -13.26
CA THR A 412 12.03 -9.07 -13.84
C THR A 412 12.12 -9.03 -15.35
N PRO A 413 11.11 -8.59 -16.13
CA PRO A 413 11.23 -8.51 -17.58
C PRO A 413 12.31 -7.53 -18.02
N ARG A 414 12.53 -6.43 -17.29
CA ARG A 414 13.63 -5.50 -17.57
C ARG A 414 14.97 -6.21 -17.53
N LEU A 415 15.27 -7.00 -16.49
CA LEU A 415 16.54 -7.74 -16.37
C LEU A 415 16.68 -8.81 -17.43
N LEU A 416 15.62 -9.54 -17.76
CA LEU A 416 15.63 -10.54 -18.84
C LEU A 416 15.96 -9.91 -20.18
N LEU A 417 15.37 -8.75 -20.50
CA LEU A 417 15.65 -8.01 -21.75
C LEU A 417 17.08 -7.47 -21.78
N LEU A 418 17.57 -6.87 -20.69
CA LEU A 418 18.94 -6.38 -20.58
C LEU A 418 19.98 -7.50 -20.73
N SER A 419 19.66 -8.70 -20.24
CA SER A 419 20.51 -9.88 -20.31
C SER A 419 20.30 -10.71 -21.58
N SER A 420 19.37 -10.33 -22.46
CA SER A 420 18.97 -11.07 -23.68
C SER A 420 18.56 -12.52 -23.39
N LEU A 421 17.83 -12.75 -22.29
CA LEU A 421 17.47 -14.08 -21.80
C LEU A 421 15.95 -14.34 -21.87
N ALA A 422 15.61 -15.63 -21.97
CA ALA A 422 14.25 -16.19 -21.80
C ALA A 422 13.15 -15.55 -22.69
N ASN A 423 13.50 -14.94 -23.84
CA ASN A 423 12.54 -14.24 -24.70
C ASN A 423 12.29 -14.94 -26.05
N SER A 424 12.37 -16.26 -26.10
CA SER A 424 12.10 -17.05 -27.33
C SER A 424 10.64 -16.86 -27.82
N SER A 425 9.70 -16.60 -26.90
CA SER A 425 8.29 -16.31 -27.24
C SER A 425 8.07 -14.89 -27.72
N GLY A 426 9.02 -13.94 -27.54
CA GLY A 426 8.87 -12.52 -27.78
C GLY A 426 7.88 -11.81 -26.82
N LEU A 427 7.51 -12.45 -25.70
CA LEU A 427 6.50 -11.95 -24.75
C LEU A 427 7.08 -11.26 -23.52
N VAL A 428 8.40 -11.36 -23.29
CA VAL A 428 9.03 -10.67 -22.14
C VAL A 428 8.83 -9.16 -22.26
N GLY A 429 8.32 -8.53 -21.21
CA GLY A 429 8.00 -7.10 -21.17
C GLY A 429 6.69 -6.72 -21.87
N LYS A 430 5.88 -7.69 -22.26
CA LYS A 430 4.57 -7.46 -22.87
C LYS A 430 3.45 -8.01 -21.99
N ARG A 431 2.22 -7.53 -22.23
CA ARG A 431 1.00 -8.00 -21.55
C ARG A 431 1.05 -7.79 -20.04
N LEU A 432 1.55 -6.63 -19.59
CA LEU A 432 1.41 -6.23 -18.18
C LEU A 432 -0.07 -6.21 -17.83
N MET A 433 -0.44 -6.95 -16.79
CA MET A 433 -1.80 -6.96 -16.23
C MET A 433 -1.77 -6.26 -14.87
N LEU A 434 -2.68 -5.32 -14.71
CA LEU A 434 -2.87 -4.57 -13.47
C LEU A 434 -4.31 -4.76 -13.01
N HIS A 435 -4.58 -4.50 -11.73
CA HIS A 435 -5.94 -4.46 -11.22
C HIS A 435 -6.64 -3.21 -11.77
N PRO A 436 -7.67 -3.33 -12.62
CA PRO A 436 -8.51 -2.21 -12.97
C PRO A 436 -9.43 -1.92 -11.78
N TYR A 437 -9.43 -0.68 -11.28
CA TYR A 437 -10.32 -0.24 -10.23
C TYR A 437 -11.34 0.75 -10.77
N MET A 438 -12.58 0.56 -10.36
CA MET A 438 -13.62 1.58 -10.42
C MET A 438 -14.02 1.89 -8.99
N SER A 439 -14.11 3.19 -8.67
CA SER A 439 -14.51 3.64 -7.33
C SER A 439 -15.87 4.31 -7.40
N VAL A 440 -16.73 3.96 -6.45
CA VAL A 440 -17.98 4.66 -6.18
C VAL A 440 -17.88 5.23 -4.77
N LEU A 441 -18.12 6.52 -4.62
CA LEU A 441 -18.11 7.20 -3.34
C LEU A 441 -19.54 7.35 -2.83
N GLY A 442 -19.81 6.81 -1.64
CA GLY A 442 -21.04 7.05 -0.89
C GLY A 442 -20.80 8.07 0.21
N LEU A 443 -21.71 9.00 0.37
CA LEU A 443 -21.73 9.97 1.47
C LEU A 443 -22.86 9.62 2.42
N TYR A 444 -22.58 9.65 3.70
CA TYR A 444 -23.52 9.36 4.78
C TYR A 444 -23.61 10.53 5.73
N ASP A 445 -24.78 10.71 6.36
CA ASP A 445 -25.00 11.75 7.37
C ASP A 445 -24.37 11.39 8.72
N GLU A 446 -24.02 10.12 8.91
CA GLU A 446 -23.37 9.59 10.11
C GLU A 446 -21.84 9.53 9.95
N ASP A 447 -21.12 9.69 11.07
CA ASP A 447 -19.68 9.49 11.10
C ASP A 447 -19.34 8.00 11.07
N LEU A 448 -18.82 7.54 9.94
CA LEU A 448 -18.39 6.15 9.71
C LEU A 448 -16.96 5.87 10.15
N GLU A 449 -16.23 6.88 10.66
CA GLU A 449 -14.82 6.76 11.07
C GLU A 449 -13.94 6.15 9.96
N SER A 450 -14.19 6.55 8.71
CA SER A 450 -13.56 5.93 7.53
C SER A 450 -12.04 6.12 7.43
N TRP A 451 -11.44 6.93 8.32
CA TRP A 451 -9.98 7.01 8.52
C TRP A 451 -9.42 5.85 9.34
N LEU A 452 -10.26 5.06 10.04
CA LEU A 452 -9.81 3.97 10.89
C LEU A 452 -9.40 2.77 10.04
N GLY A 453 -8.22 2.22 10.31
CA GLY A 453 -7.69 1.07 9.59
C GLY A 453 -8.27 -0.29 10.02
N PRO A 454 -7.80 -1.35 9.38
CA PRO A 454 -6.70 -1.36 8.42
C PRO A 454 -7.04 -0.65 7.11
N TRP A 455 -6.02 -0.19 6.37
CA TRP A 455 -6.23 0.45 5.06
C TRP A 455 -6.78 -0.51 4.01
N GLY A 456 -6.46 -1.79 4.08
CA GLY A 456 -7.09 -2.80 3.24
C GLY A 456 -8.60 -2.86 3.51
N THR A 457 -9.37 -3.40 2.57
CA THR A 457 -10.82 -3.48 2.72
C THR A 457 -11.22 -4.22 4.01
N PRO A 458 -12.07 -3.68 4.87
CA PRO A 458 -12.56 -4.39 6.04
C PRO A 458 -13.42 -5.63 5.69
N LEU A 459 -14.13 -5.57 4.58
CA LEU A 459 -14.87 -6.69 4.00
C LEU A 459 -14.83 -6.65 2.49
N LEU A 460 -15.04 -7.77 1.86
CA LEU A 460 -15.13 -7.92 0.41
C LEU A 460 -16.40 -8.66 0.02
N SER A 461 -16.83 -8.49 -1.23
CA SER A 461 -17.90 -9.28 -1.82
C SER A 461 -17.43 -9.91 -3.14
N LEU A 462 -17.70 -11.18 -3.29
CA LEU A 462 -17.49 -11.96 -4.51
C LEU A 462 -18.81 -12.23 -5.27
N GLN A 463 -19.89 -11.53 -4.90
CA GLN A 463 -21.23 -11.72 -5.49
C GLN A 463 -21.24 -11.75 -7.02
N PHE A 464 -20.41 -10.90 -7.63
CA PHE A 464 -20.39 -10.76 -9.10
C PHE A 464 -19.09 -11.26 -9.72
N ALA A 465 -18.29 -12.01 -8.98
CA ALA A 465 -16.97 -12.42 -9.46
C ALA A 465 -17.02 -13.54 -10.52
N ASP A 466 -18.00 -14.43 -10.47
CA ASP A 466 -18.18 -15.49 -11.45
C ASP A 466 -18.99 -15.03 -12.66
N THR A 467 -18.89 -15.78 -13.78
CA THR A 467 -19.66 -15.51 -14.98
C THR A 467 -21.14 -15.75 -14.74
N ASP A 468 -21.93 -14.76 -15.09
CA ASP A 468 -23.38 -14.87 -15.21
C ASP A 468 -23.75 -14.63 -16.68
N PRO A 469 -24.33 -15.63 -17.38
CA PRO A 469 -24.70 -15.47 -18.78
C PRO A 469 -25.64 -14.30 -19.06
N ALA A 470 -26.45 -13.91 -18.07
CA ALA A 470 -27.36 -12.77 -18.21
C ALA A 470 -26.63 -11.42 -18.34
N ARG A 471 -25.38 -11.33 -17.90
CA ARG A 471 -24.58 -10.11 -18.01
C ARG A 471 -23.94 -9.89 -19.37
N GLY A 472 -23.84 -10.93 -20.21
CA GLY A 472 -23.30 -10.84 -21.57
C GLY A 472 -21.77 -10.67 -21.67
N PHE A 473 -21.03 -10.87 -20.58
CA PHE A 473 -19.56 -10.88 -20.53
C PHE A 473 -19.05 -11.91 -19.53
N PRO A 474 -17.85 -12.51 -19.77
CA PRO A 474 -17.26 -13.45 -18.84
C PRO A 474 -16.72 -12.74 -17.61
N ARG A 475 -16.83 -13.41 -16.46
CA ARG A 475 -16.36 -12.92 -15.19
C ARG A 475 -17.02 -11.60 -14.75
N GLY A 476 -16.61 -11.08 -13.64
CA GLY A 476 -17.03 -9.81 -13.09
C GLY A 476 -15.97 -9.24 -12.16
N ALA A 477 -16.38 -8.63 -11.06
CA ALA A 477 -15.50 -7.95 -10.14
C ALA A 477 -15.66 -8.44 -8.70
N GLN A 478 -14.59 -8.35 -7.94
CA GLN A 478 -14.62 -8.29 -6.48
C GLN A 478 -15.00 -6.87 -6.07
N TRP A 479 -15.82 -6.76 -5.05
CA TRP A 479 -16.18 -5.48 -4.43
C TRP A 479 -15.43 -5.32 -3.13
N ASP A 480 -14.74 -4.21 -2.99
CA ASP A 480 -13.99 -3.84 -1.79
C ASP A 480 -14.59 -2.59 -1.16
N VAL A 481 -14.74 -2.58 0.15
CA VAL A 481 -15.11 -1.39 0.93
C VAL A 481 -13.83 -0.72 1.38
N MET A 482 -13.51 0.45 0.84
CA MET A 482 -12.23 1.10 1.09
C MET A 482 -12.37 2.29 2.04
N PRO A 483 -11.52 2.38 3.08
CA PRO A 483 -11.43 3.60 3.90
C PRO A 483 -10.90 4.78 3.08
N ILE A 484 -11.24 6.01 3.50
CA ILE A 484 -10.85 7.23 2.76
C ILE A 484 -9.51 7.79 3.26
N GLY A 485 -9.20 7.68 4.52
CA GLY A 485 -8.04 8.32 5.14
C GLY A 485 -8.36 9.70 5.73
N GLY A 486 -7.40 10.63 5.75
CA GLY A 486 -7.54 11.93 6.39
C GLY A 486 -8.09 13.04 5.48
N PRO A 487 -8.17 14.27 5.99
CA PRO A 487 -8.75 15.41 5.29
C PRO A 487 -8.12 15.75 3.95
N LEU A 488 -6.78 15.64 3.81
CA LEU A 488 -6.11 15.91 2.53
C LEU A 488 -6.41 14.81 1.51
N MET A 489 -6.50 13.55 1.95
CA MET A 489 -6.89 12.43 1.09
C MET A 489 -8.36 12.56 0.66
N ALA A 490 -9.24 13.06 1.54
CA ALA A 490 -10.61 13.40 1.18
C ALA A 490 -10.64 14.50 0.12
N LEU A 491 -9.93 15.60 0.31
CA LEU A 491 -9.84 16.70 -0.66
C LEU A 491 -9.28 16.26 -2.02
N ALA A 492 -8.33 15.32 -2.04
CA ALA A 492 -7.77 14.79 -3.28
C ALA A 492 -8.80 14.01 -4.13
N ARG A 493 -9.89 13.50 -3.53
CA ARG A 493 -10.98 12.86 -4.28
C ARG A 493 -11.77 13.83 -5.16
N TYR A 494 -11.64 15.11 -4.89
CA TYR A 494 -12.30 16.21 -5.59
C TYR A 494 -11.35 16.99 -6.51
N ASP A 495 -10.18 16.42 -6.84
CA ASP A 495 -9.32 16.94 -7.89
C ASP A 495 -10.10 16.94 -9.22
N GLY A 496 -10.12 18.04 -9.91
CA GLY A 496 -10.89 18.22 -11.14
C GLY A 496 -12.24 18.90 -10.98
N LEU A 497 -12.71 19.18 -9.76
CA LEU A 497 -13.80 20.12 -9.55
C LEU A 497 -13.33 21.56 -9.89
N PRO A 498 -14.26 22.42 -10.37
CA PRO A 498 -13.99 23.85 -10.48
C PRO A 498 -13.53 24.47 -9.16
N PHE A 499 -12.78 25.58 -9.24
CA PHE A 499 -12.22 26.25 -8.06
C PHE A 499 -13.29 26.54 -7.01
N GLU A 500 -14.44 27.07 -7.41
CA GLU A 500 -15.53 27.49 -6.52
C GLU A 500 -16.27 26.33 -5.86
N GLU A 501 -16.17 25.13 -6.40
CA GLU A 501 -16.78 23.92 -5.85
C GLU A 501 -15.85 23.17 -4.90
N ARG A 502 -14.54 23.46 -4.95
CA ARG A 502 -13.52 22.78 -4.13
C ARG A 502 -12.91 23.69 -3.06
N TRP A 503 -12.60 24.92 -3.42
CA TRP A 503 -11.88 25.87 -2.57
C TRP A 503 -12.81 26.96 -2.05
N GLY A 504 -12.29 27.79 -1.14
CA GLY A 504 -13.17 28.71 -0.41
C GLY A 504 -14.01 27.99 0.65
N ALA A 505 -15.24 28.43 0.89
CA ALA A 505 -16.11 27.83 1.90
C ALA A 505 -16.35 26.29 1.73
N PRO A 506 -16.49 25.74 0.51
CA PRO A 506 -16.66 24.30 0.31
C PRO A 506 -15.55 23.40 0.89
N VAL A 507 -14.32 23.90 1.00
CA VAL A 507 -13.18 23.11 1.48
C VAL A 507 -13.42 22.49 2.87
N HIS A 508 -14.16 23.18 3.73
CA HIS A 508 -14.46 22.71 5.09
C HIS A 508 -15.36 21.48 5.08
N GLU A 509 -16.40 21.51 4.26
CA GLU A 509 -17.31 20.38 4.09
C GLU A 509 -16.61 19.19 3.45
N LEU A 510 -15.88 19.43 2.34
CA LEU A 510 -15.17 18.37 1.62
C LEU A 510 -14.12 17.68 2.50
N ALA A 511 -13.38 18.42 3.30
CA ALA A 511 -12.40 17.85 4.22
C ALA A 511 -13.06 17.09 5.40
N ALA A 512 -14.20 17.59 5.91
CA ALA A 512 -14.95 16.91 6.96
C ALA A 512 -15.52 15.56 6.51
N ARG A 513 -15.76 15.38 5.21
CA ARG A 513 -16.17 14.10 4.60
C ARG A 513 -15.12 12.97 4.73
N SER A 514 -13.97 13.25 5.32
CA SER A 514 -13.01 12.21 5.67
C SER A 514 -13.55 11.17 6.66
N GLY A 515 -14.62 11.49 7.39
CA GLY A 515 -15.25 10.58 8.35
C GLY A 515 -16.55 9.91 7.87
N THR A 516 -17.17 10.46 6.83
CA THR A 516 -18.54 10.06 6.42
C THR A 516 -18.59 9.18 5.19
#